data_2e0efb1968e421a1a4413212833c2abe
#
_entry.id   2e0efb1968e421a1a4413212833c2abe
#
_cell.length_a   1.000
_cell.length_b   1.000
_cell.length_c   1.000
_cell.angle_alpha   90.00
_cell.angle_beta   90.00
_cell.angle_gamma   90.00
#
_symmetry.space_group_name_H-M   'P 1'
#
loop_
_entity.id
_entity.type
_entity.pdbx_description
1 polymer ?
#
loop_
_entity_poly.entity_id
_entity_poly.type
_entity_poly.pdbx_seq_one_letter_code
_entity_poly.pdbx_strand_id
1 'polypeptide(L)'
;MARPGTVTGWKLPRDDREALLARFPPKYDIVVADHVTLRVGATSQTPLPRKPEARVVGRADDERSLECLVVELDGTTDRPDGSTYHITWSLGPGRKARESNDVLRDRSWDPINPIDIELEPARF
;
A
#
# COMPACT_ATOMS: atom_id res chain seq x y z
N MET A 1 -8.93 14.26 0.99
CA MET A 1 -8.41 13.55 -0.19
C MET A 1 -7.24 14.33 -0.77
N ALA A 2 -6.15 13.65 -1.09
CA ALA A 2 -4.98 14.28 -1.68
C ALA A 2 -5.27 14.69 -3.13
N ARG A 3 -4.75 15.84 -3.56
CA ARG A 3 -4.82 16.27 -4.96
C ARG A 3 -3.90 15.40 -5.79
N PRO A 4 -4.22 15.10 -7.05
CA PRO A 4 -3.30 14.43 -7.96
C PRO A 4 -1.94 15.14 -8.00
N GLY A 5 -0.86 14.36 -7.95
CA GLY A 5 0.49 14.90 -7.97
C GLY A 5 1.04 15.37 -6.64
N THR A 6 0.30 15.24 -5.54
CA THR A 6 0.74 15.68 -4.21
C THR A 6 1.21 14.54 -3.32
N VAL A 7 1.27 13.33 -3.83
CA VAL A 7 1.74 12.16 -3.11
C VAL A 7 2.95 11.59 -3.81
N THR A 8 3.99 11.25 -3.06
CA THR A 8 5.12 10.48 -3.58
C THR A 8 5.15 9.11 -2.93
N GLY A 9 5.66 8.15 -3.67
CA GLY A 9 5.75 6.77 -3.24
C GLY A 9 6.10 5.89 -4.42
N TRP A 10 5.41 4.76 -4.52
CA TRP A 10 5.72 3.76 -5.53
C TRP A 10 4.46 3.17 -6.10
N LYS A 11 4.47 2.91 -7.40
CA LYS A 11 3.39 2.20 -8.07
C LYS A 11 3.73 0.71 -8.15
N LEU A 12 2.71 -0.12 -8.01
CA LEU A 12 2.82 -1.56 -8.19
C LEU A 12 2.76 -1.85 -9.70
N PRO A 13 3.82 -2.43 -10.30
CA PRO A 13 3.82 -2.76 -11.72
C PRO A 13 2.70 -3.73 -12.07
N ARG A 14 2.24 -3.65 -13.31
CA ARG A 14 1.07 -4.40 -13.77
C ARG A 14 1.22 -5.91 -13.57
N ASP A 15 2.37 -6.46 -13.92
CA ASP A 15 2.60 -7.91 -13.81
C ASP A 15 2.57 -8.37 -12.36
N ASP A 16 3.20 -7.61 -11.46
CA ASP A 16 3.16 -7.91 -10.02
C ASP A 16 1.74 -7.78 -9.48
N ARG A 17 1.02 -6.76 -9.93
CA ARG A 17 -0.36 -6.54 -9.52
C ARG A 17 -1.24 -7.73 -9.92
N GLU A 18 -1.12 -8.20 -11.15
CA GLU A 18 -1.91 -9.34 -11.62
C GLU A 18 -1.57 -10.61 -10.84
N ALA A 19 -0.28 -10.87 -10.59
CA ALA A 19 0.14 -12.04 -9.83
C ALA A 19 -0.36 -11.99 -8.39
N LEU A 20 -0.30 -10.82 -7.75
CA LEU A 20 -0.79 -10.66 -6.38
C LEU A 20 -2.30 -10.74 -6.29
N LEU A 21 -3.03 -10.20 -7.27
CA LEU A 21 -4.49 -10.32 -7.31
C LEU A 21 -4.95 -11.76 -7.46
N ALA A 22 -4.19 -12.58 -8.20
CA ALA A 22 -4.46 -14.00 -8.31
C ALA A 22 -4.22 -14.74 -7.00
N ARG A 23 -3.18 -14.34 -6.26
CA ARG A 23 -2.81 -14.96 -4.98
C ARG A 23 -3.71 -14.49 -3.84
N PHE A 24 -4.09 -13.22 -3.84
CA PHE A 24 -4.97 -12.60 -2.85
C PHE A 24 -6.20 -12.02 -3.55
N PRO A 25 -7.17 -12.86 -3.93
CA PRO A 25 -8.38 -12.35 -4.58
C PRO A 25 -9.02 -11.26 -3.72
N PRO A 26 -9.41 -10.14 -4.31
CA PRO A 26 -10.01 -9.05 -3.54
C PRO A 26 -11.30 -9.49 -2.86
N LYS A 27 -11.41 -9.17 -1.57
CA LYS A 27 -12.56 -9.56 -0.76
C LYS A 27 -13.73 -8.59 -0.92
N TYR A 28 -13.43 -7.32 -1.20
CA TYR A 28 -14.45 -6.27 -1.29
C TYR A 28 -14.57 -5.74 -2.72
N ASP A 29 -15.66 -5.03 -3.01
CA ASP A 29 -16.07 -4.71 -4.38
C ASP A 29 -15.15 -3.73 -5.11
N ILE A 30 -14.53 -2.79 -4.39
CA ILE A 30 -13.69 -1.76 -5.00
C ILE A 30 -12.23 -2.20 -4.89
N VAL A 31 -11.65 -2.60 -6.01
CA VAL A 31 -10.25 -3.04 -6.05
C VAL A 31 -9.35 -1.83 -6.23
N VAL A 32 -8.43 -1.61 -5.31
CA VAL A 32 -7.41 -0.56 -5.40
C VAL A 32 -6.10 -1.16 -5.88
N ALA A 33 -5.40 -1.91 -5.03
CA ALA A 33 -4.22 -2.69 -5.41
C ALA A 33 -3.25 -1.91 -6.31
N ASP A 34 -2.89 -0.69 -5.93
CA ASP A 34 -2.26 0.27 -6.85
C ASP A 34 -0.88 0.76 -6.43
N HIS A 35 -0.70 1.12 -5.16
CA HIS A 35 0.51 1.84 -4.77
C HIS A 35 0.85 1.69 -3.29
N VAL A 36 2.11 2.07 -2.97
CA VAL A 36 2.58 2.30 -1.60
C VAL A 36 2.87 3.79 -1.47
N THR A 37 2.28 4.44 -0.48
CA THR A 37 2.52 5.86 -0.19
C THR A 37 3.74 6.03 0.69
N LEU A 38 4.65 6.93 0.31
CA LEU A 38 5.74 7.37 1.16
C LEU A 38 5.35 8.65 1.90
N ARG A 39 4.89 9.66 1.16
CA ARG A 39 4.64 11.00 1.72
C ARG A 39 3.49 11.68 1.00
N VAL A 40 2.63 12.34 1.78
CA VAL A 40 1.60 13.23 1.26
C VAL A 40 2.09 14.68 1.33
N GLY A 41 1.41 15.58 0.64
CA GLY A 41 1.78 17.00 0.64
C GLY A 41 3.01 17.31 -0.22
N ALA A 42 3.32 16.47 -1.19
CA ALA A 42 4.42 16.71 -2.12
C ALA A 42 4.09 17.85 -3.07
N THR A 43 5.14 18.52 -3.55
CA THR A 43 5.04 19.55 -4.60
C THR A 43 5.80 19.09 -5.83
N SER A 44 5.78 19.89 -6.90
CA SER A 44 6.58 19.60 -8.09
C SER A 44 8.09 19.61 -7.81
N GLN A 45 8.52 20.19 -6.69
CA GLN A 45 9.91 20.25 -6.28
C GLN A 45 10.32 19.06 -5.39
N THR A 46 9.37 18.28 -4.89
CA THR A 46 9.66 17.13 -4.05
C THR A 46 10.26 16.01 -4.89
N PRO A 47 11.47 15.53 -4.60
CA PRO A 47 12.08 14.45 -5.39
C PRO A 47 11.32 13.14 -5.21
N LEU A 48 11.36 12.31 -6.25
CA LEU A 48 10.84 10.95 -6.14
C LEU A 48 11.77 10.10 -5.26
N PRO A 49 11.22 9.12 -4.53
CA PRO A 49 12.04 8.19 -3.76
C PRO A 49 12.84 7.27 -4.70
N ARG A 50 13.83 6.58 -4.13
CA ARG A 50 14.56 5.56 -4.87
C ARG A 50 13.72 4.29 -4.99
N LYS A 51 14.05 3.45 -5.97
CA LYS A 51 13.46 2.13 -6.08
C LYS A 51 13.97 1.26 -4.93
N PRO A 52 13.09 0.72 -4.07
CA PRO A 52 13.50 -0.07 -2.92
C PRO A 52 13.60 -1.55 -3.24
N GLU A 53 14.22 -2.30 -2.35
CA GLU A 53 13.99 -3.74 -2.28
C GLU A 53 12.66 -3.93 -1.52
N ALA A 54 11.68 -4.51 -2.17
CA ALA A 54 10.32 -4.55 -1.65
C ALA A 54 9.77 -5.97 -1.57
N ARG A 55 9.03 -6.24 -0.48
CA ARG A 55 8.33 -7.51 -0.29
C ARG A 55 7.00 -7.28 0.38
N VAL A 56 6.00 -8.07 -0.01
CA VAL A 56 4.76 -8.17 0.76
C VAL A 56 5.03 -9.13 1.91
N VAL A 57 4.79 -8.70 3.14
CA VAL A 57 5.12 -9.49 4.34
C VAL A 57 3.92 -9.76 5.23
N GLY A 58 2.77 -9.16 4.96
CA GLY A 58 1.60 -9.36 5.79
C GLY A 58 0.32 -8.89 5.13
N ARG A 59 -0.78 -9.12 5.82
CA ARG A 59 -2.10 -8.66 5.39
C ARG A 59 -2.93 -8.27 6.60
N ALA A 60 -3.83 -7.32 6.40
CA ALA A 60 -4.80 -6.92 7.40
C ALA A 60 -6.16 -6.76 6.76
N ASP A 61 -7.19 -7.14 7.48
CA ASP A 61 -8.58 -7.07 7.05
C ASP A 61 -9.40 -6.70 8.28
N ASP A 62 -10.16 -5.63 8.21
CA ASP A 62 -11.01 -5.23 9.34
C ASP A 62 -12.29 -6.07 9.43
N GLU A 63 -12.46 -7.01 8.51
CA GLU A 63 -13.60 -7.90 8.42
C GLU A 63 -14.94 -7.18 8.23
N ARG A 64 -14.87 -5.93 7.82
CA ARG A 64 -16.04 -5.10 7.52
C ARG A 64 -16.08 -4.71 6.05
N SER A 65 -15.09 -3.93 5.61
CA SER A 65 -15.07 -3.42 4.25
C SER A 65 -13.71 -2.85 3.84
N LEU A 66 -12.62 -3.28 4.47
CA LEU A 66 -11.29 -2.84 4.09
C LEU A 66 -10.25 -3.92 4.34
N GLU A 67 -9.43 -4.20 3.33
CA GLU A 67 -8.24 -5.03 3.47
C GLU A 67 -7.03 -4.36 2.83
N CYS A 68 -5.85 -4.64 3.35
CA CYS A 68 -4.60 -4.15 2.81
C CYS A 68 -3.48 -5.18 2.97
N LEU A 69 -2.42 -5.01 2.17
CA LEU A 69 -1.21 -5.80 2.27
C LEU A 69 -0.13 -4.95 2.93
N VAL A 70 0.63 -5.53 3.84
CA VAL A 70 1.76 -4.87 4.49
C VAL A 70 3.02 -5.11 3.67
N VAL A 71 3.80 -4.06 3.47
CA VAL A 71 4.97 -4.08 2.62
C VAL A 71 6.20 -3.71 3.42
N GLU A 72 7.28 -4.46 3.19
CA GLU A 72 8.59 -4.17 3.75
C GLU A 72 9.45 -3.54 2.65
N LEU A 73 10.01 -2.37 2.93
CA LEU A 73 10.89 -1.65 2.01
C LEU A 73 12.27 -1.53 2.65
N ASP A 74 13.28 -2.04 1.96
CA ASP A 74 14.68 -2.00 2.45
C ASP A 74 14.81 -2.50 3.89
N GLY A 75 14.07 -3.54 4.24
CA GLY A 75 14.14 -4.20 5.54
C GLY A 75 13.24 -3.61 6.62
N THR A 76 12.39 -2.64 6.32
CA THR A 76 11.49 -2.05 7.32
C THR A 76 10.06 -1.94 6.82
N THR A 77 9.09 -2.16 7.72
CA THR A 77 7.68 -1.86 7.46
C THR A 77 7.30 -0.48 7.99
N ASP A 78 8.21 0.21 8.68
CA ASP A 78 7.93 1.50 9.31
C ASP A 78 8.06 2.64 8.30
N ARG A 79 6.95 3.32 8.02
CA ARG A 79 6.95 4.53 7.21
C ARG A 79 7.48 5.70 8.06
N PRO A 80 8.19 6.67 7.47
CA PRO A 80 8.78 7.78 8.25
C PRO A 80 7.82 8.57 9.13
N ASP A 81 6.54 8.58 8.81
CA ASP A 81 5.53 9.28 9.62
C ASP A 81 5.06 8.47 10.85
N GLY A 82 5.64 7.31 11.09
CA GLY A 82 5.26 6.45 12.21
C GLY A 82 4.18 5.42 11.89
N SER A 83 3.68 5.42 10.67
CA SER A 83 2.70 4.42 10.21
C SER A 83 3.38 3.23 9.55
N THR A 84 2.61 2.37 8.92
CA THR A 84 3.11 1.13 8.32
C THR A 84 2.98 1.21 6.80
N TYR A 85 4.04 0.84 6.07
CA TYR A 85 3.97 0.74 4.61
C TYR A 85 2.94 -0.31 4.21
N HIS A 86 2.06 0.04 3.29
CA HIS A 86 1.00 -0.85 2.86
C HIS A 86 0.52 -0.53 1.44
N ILE A 87 -0.17 -1.52 0.86
CA ILE A 87 -0.96 -1.33 -0.35
C ILE A 87 -2.41 -1.55 0.07
N THR A 88 -3.26 -0.52 -0.06
CA THR A 88 -4.69 -0.72 0.11
C THR A 88 -5.16 -1.68 -0.97
N TRP A 89 -5.82 -2.77 -0.58
CA TRP A 89 -6.10 -3.86 -1.51
C TRP A 89 -7.50 -3.77 -2.08
N SER A 90 -8.52 -3.84 -1.22
CA SER A 90 -9.91 -3.63 -1.67
C SER A 90 -10.73 -2.95 -0.59
N LEU A 91 -11.80 -2.28 -1.02
CA LEU A 91 -12.67 -1.47 -0.18
C LEU A 91 -14.13 -1.77 -0.48
N GLY A 92 -14.97 -1.73 0.55
CA GLY A 92 -16.40 -1.67 0.37
C GLY A 92 -16.87 -0.23 0.12
N PRO A 93 -18.15 -0.04 -0.23
CA PRO A 93 -18.72 1.29 -0.48
C PRO A 93 -18.53 2.22 0.72
N GLY A 94 -18.15 3.46 0.46
CA GLY A 94 -17.99 4.48 1.49
C GLY A 94 -16.66 4.45 2.24
N ARG A 95 -15.82 3.44 2.03
CA ARG A 95 -14.50 3.38 2.65
C ARG A 95 -13.48 4.14 1.80
N LYS A 96 -12.46 4.66 2.45
CA LYS A 96 -11.36 5.39 1.80
C LYS A 96 -10.05 4.69 2.03
N ALA A 97 -9.16 4.74 1.03
CA ALA A 97 -7.86 4.07 1.10
C ALA A 97 -7.03 4.49 2.32
N ARG A 98 -7.11 5.75 2.72
CA ARG A 98 -6.39 6.27 3.89
C ARG A 98 -6.78 5.58 5.20
N GLU A 99 -7.97 4.97 5.27
CA GLU A 99 -8.42 4.25 6.46
C GLU A 99 -7.61 2.99 6.72
N SER A 100 -6.81 2.54 5.75
CA SER A 100 -5.84 1.45 5.98
C SER A 100 -4.87 1.79 7.10
N ASN A 101 -4.49 3.06 7.24
CA ASN A 101 -3.61 3.49 8.33
C ASN A 101 -4.23 3.21 9.70
N ASP A 102 -5.52 3.48 9.82
CA ASP A 102 -6.24 3.27 11.08
C ASP A 102 -6.37 1.77 11.39
N VAL A 103 -6.66 0.97 10.38
CA VAL A 103 -6.78 -0.48 10.53
C VAL A 103 -5.44 -1.07 11.02
N LEU A 104 -4.34 -0.68 10.39
CA LEU A 104 -3.01 -1.19 10.77
C LEU A 104 -2.58 -0.71 12.16
N ARG A 105 -2.93 0.52 12.54
CA ARG A 105 -2.64 1.04 13.87
C ARG A 105 -3.44 0.32 14.95
N ASP A 106 -4.73 0.10 14.69
CA ASP A 106 -5.68 -0.36 15.72
C ASP A 106 -5.78 -1.88 15.81
N ARG A 107 -5.53 -2.61 14.74
CA ARG A 107 -5.77 -4.05 14.66
C ARG A 107 -4.53 -4.89 14.42
N SER A 108 -3.39 -4.29 14.09
CA SER A 108 -2.21 -5.06 13.68
C SER A 108 -2.44 -5.82 12.35
N TRP A 109 -1.55 -6.71 12.00
CA TRP A 109 -1.63 -7.46 10.74
C TRP A 109 -1.06 -8.86 10.93
N ASP A 110 -1.49 -9.77 10.04
CA ASP A 110 -1.07 -11.16 10.05
C ASP A 110 0.12 -11.34 9.11
N PRO A 111 1.20 -11.99 9.56
CA PRO A 111 2.34 -12.25 8.68
C PRO A 111 1.99 -13.29 7.62
N ILE A 112 2.61 -13.14 6.46
CA ILE A 112 2.55 -14.12 5.38
C ILE A 112 3.98 -14.51 4.99
N ASN A 113 4.12 -15.57 4.19
CA ASN A 113 5.42 -15.87 3.57
C ASN A 113 5.78 -14.70 2.65
N PRO A 114 6.95 -14.07 2.82
CA PRO A 114 7.31 -12.90 2.03
C PRO A 114 7.29 -13.15 0.53
N ILE A 115 6.78 -12.18 -0.21
CA ILE A 115 6.70 -12.21 -1.67
C ILE A 115 7.42 -11.00 -2.21
N ASP A 116 8.47 -11.22 -2.99
CA ASP A 116 9.20 -10.12 -3.63
C ASP A 116 8.32 -9.44 -4.66
N ILE A 117 8.35 -8.12 -4.66
CA ILE A 117 7.63 -7.30 -5.64
C ILE A 117 8.56 -6.20 -6.16
N GLU A 118 8.27 -5.75 -7.36
CA GLU A 118 8.89 -4.57 -7.91
C GLU A 118 7.99 -3.37 -7.63
N LEU A 119 8.59 -2.28 -7.15
CA LEU A 119 7.88 -1.02 -6.95
C LEU A 119 8.60 0.06 -7.72
N GLU A 120 7.85 0.87 -8.45
CA GLU A 120 8.41 1.92 -9.27
C GLU A 120 8.15 3.29 -8.63
N PRO A 121 9.20 4.11 -8.40
CA PRO A 121 9.01 5.45 -7.85
C PRO A 121 8.01 6.25 -8.68
N ALA A 122 7.12 6.95 -8.02
CA ALA A 122 6.06 7.69 -8.70
C ALA A 122 5.56 8.87 -7.87
N ARG A 123 4.96 9.80 -8.59
CA ARG A 123 4.17 10.89 -8.03
C ARG A 123 2.73 10.67 -8.49
N PHE A 124 1.81 10.76 -7.56
CA PHE A 124 0.40 10.52 -7.89
C PHE A 124 -0.55 11.30 -7.00
#